data_84e3d9f8a4e30f5555eadb9a3d808172
#
_entry.id   84e3d9f8a4e30f5555eadb9a3d808172
#
_cell.length_a   1.000
_cell.length_b   1.000
_cell.length_c   1.000
_cell.angle_alpha   90.00
_cell.angle_beta   90.00
_cell.angle_gamma   90.00
#
_symmetry.space_group_name_H-M   'P 1'
#
loop_
_entity.id
_entity.type
_entity.pdbx_description
1 polymer ?
#
loop_
_entity_poly.entity_id
_entity_poly.type
_entity_poly.pdbx_seq_one_letter_code
_entity_poly.pdbx_strand_id
1 'polypeptide(L)'
;DGHFTANFTPSEALPRLVSFDAGIKVNVVPGKAYAVTEGLDREVMDQVAAEVEKEIGVHFDLESEDTAAGVCQVKVTAVGTGSHAAHPYDGNNALTGLLTYLTRLDFAPCQQMEVLKNLLTLIPHGDVNGKNLGVAMEDEISGELTLAFSILHVTADQLEGSFDSRCPICSNEDNVLKVVKAKMAEIGIDMD
;
A
#
# COMPACT_ATOMS: atom_id res chain seq x y z
N ASP A 1 -7.04 2.58 15.38
CA ASP A 1 -7.15 2.27 13.94
C ASP A 1 -7.30 3.58 13.18
N GLY A 2 -6.67 3.67 12.02
CA GLY A 2 -6.84 4.78 11.10
C GLY A 2 -7.62 4.32 9.86
N HIS A 3 -8.65 5.07 9.48
CA HIS A 3 -9.38 4.88 8.23
C HIS A 3 -9.23 6.13 7.36
N PHE A 4 -8.99 5.94 6.07
CA PHE A 4 -8.72 7.05 5.16
C PHE A 4 -9.29 6.79 3.76
N THR A 5 -9.61 7.89 3.07
CA THR A 5 -10.18 7.87 1.72
C THR A 5 -9.56 8.95 0.84
N ALA A 6 -9.61 8.72 -0.47
CA ALA A 6 -9.30 9.74 -1.46
C ALA A 6 -10.17 9.54 -2.70
N ASN A 7 -10.46 10.62 -3.41
CA ASN A 7 -11.16 10.59 -4.69
C ASN A 7 -10.23 11.10 -5.79
N PHE A 8 -10.33 10.49 -6.97
CA PHE A 8 -9.50 10.82 -8.12
C PHE A 8 -10.37 11.25 -9.29
N THR A 9 -9.81 12.08 -10.15
CA THR A 9 -10.33 12.23 -11.51
C THR A 9 -9.92 10.99 -12.31
N PRO A 10 -10.86 10.16 -12.81
CA PRO A 10 -10.55 8.97 -13.58
C PRO A 10 -9.75 9.30 -14.84
N SER A 11 -8.79 8.42 -15.18
CA SER A 11 -8.03 8.50 -16.43
C SER A 11 -8.07 7.16 -17.15
N GLU A 12 -8.37 7.19 -18.45
CA GLU A 12 -8.33 6.01 -19.31
C GLU A 12 -6.99 5.87 -20.07
N ALA A 13 -6.05 6.78 -19.83
CA ALA A 13 -4.73 6.74 -20.46
C ALA A 13 -3.97 5.46 -20.09
N LEU A 14 -3.38 4.81 -21.07
CA LEU A 14 -2.59 3.60 -20.89
C LEU A 14 -1.09 3.91 -20.81
N PRO A 15 -0.32 3.13 -20.06
CA PRO A 15 -0.71 2.04 -19.16
C PRO A 15 -1.42 2.56 -17.88
N ARG A 16 -2.34 1.75 -17.35
CA ARG A 16 -3.12 2.15 -16.16
C ARG A 16 -3.26 1.03 -15.12
N LEU A 17 -3.46 1.43 -13.87
CA LEU A 17 -3.91 0.56 -12.79
C LEU A 17 -5.45 0.53 -12.80
N VAL A 18 -6.03 -0.65 -13.01
CA VAL A 18 -7.49 -0.84 -13.04
C VAL A 18 -8.02 -0.97 -11.62
N SER A 19 -7.38 -1.82 -10.80
CA SER A 19 -7.77 -2.05 -9.41
C SER A 19 -6.60 -2.50 -8.55
N PHE A 20 -6.76 -2.27 -7.25
CA PHE A 20 -5.87 -2.78 -6.21
C PHE A 20 -6.74 -3.23 -5.03
N ASP A 21 -6.52 -4.45 -4.54
CA ASP A 21 -7.27 -5.01 -3.43
C ASP A 21 -6.35 -5.75 -2.47
N ALA A 22 -6.33 -5.34 -1.22
CA ALA A 22 -5.60 -6.01 -0.16
C ALA A 22 -6.29 -5.86 1.19
N GLY A 23 -6.23 -6.93 1.97
CA GLY A 23 -6.70 -6.95 3.35
C GLY A 23 -8.20 -7.14 3.50
N ILE A 24 -8.58 -7.72 4.64
CA ILE A 24 -9.97 -7.98 5.02
C ILE A 24 -10.24 -7.47 6.43
N LYS A 25 -9.22 -7.51 7.29
CA LYS A 25 -9.32 -7.12 8.71
C LYS A 25 -8.23 -6.14 9.06
N VAL A 26 -8.60 -5.07 9.75
CA VAL A 26 -7.67 -4.01 10.15
C VAL A 26 -6.54 -4.52 11.06
N ASN A 27 -6.81 -5.53 11.89
CA ASN A 27 -5.83 -6.09 12.82
C ASN A 27 -4.97 -7.24 12.25
N VAL A 28 -4.89 -7.33 10.92
CA VAL A 28 -4.11 -8.37 10.22
C VAL A 28 -3.21 -7.74 9.18
N VAL A 29 -1.92 -8.05 9.22
CA VAL A 29 -0.98 -7.76 8.13
C VAL A 29 -1.31 -8.65 6.94
N PRO A 30 -1.62 -8.10 5.74
CA PRO A 30 -2.01 -8.92 4.60
C PRO A 30 -0.88 -9.82 4.09
N GLY A 31 -1.17 -11.13 4.00
CA GLY A 31 -0.27 -12.10 3.36
C GLY A 31 -0.44 -12.18 1.85
N LYS A 32 -1.52 -11.61 1.30
CA LYS A 32 -1.79 -11.53 -0.14
C LYS A 32 -2.36 -10.16 -0.51
N ALA A 33 -2.03 -9.71 -1.71
CA ALA A 33 -2.58 -8.50 -2.31
C ALA A 33 -2.73 -8.69 -3.82
N TYR A 34 -3.68 -8.00 -4.42
CA TYR A 34 -4.07 -8.20 -5.82
C TYR A 34 -4.12 -6.86 -6.55
N ALA A 35 -3.66 -6.85 -7.79
CA ALA A 35 -3.83 -5.71 -8.68
C ALA A 35 -4.18 -6.17 -10.09
N VAL A 36 -4.88 -5.32 -10.83
CA VAL A 36 -5.14 -5.50 -12.25
C VAL A 36 -4.58 -4.30 -12.97
N THR A 37 -3.77 -4.55 -14.00
CA THR A 37 -3.13 -3.51 -14.82
C THR A 37 -3.49 -3.69 -16.29
N GLU A 38 -3.47 -2.63 -17.06
CA GLU A 38 -3.67 -2.66 -18.51
C GLU A 38 -2.60 -1.84 -19.24
N GLY A 39 -2.10 -2.39 -20.35
CA GLY A 39 -1.22 -1.70 -21.27
C GLY A 39 0.27 -1.71 -20.94
N LEU A 40 0.69 -2.38 -19.86
CA LEU A 40 2.11 -2.54 -19.52
C LEU A 40 2.76 -3.66 -20.34
N ASP A 41 4.06 -3.50 -20.59
CA ASP A 41 4.88 -4.55 -21.21
C ASP A 41 5.13 -5.69 -20.21
N ARG A 42 4.74 -6.91 -20.57
CA ARG A 42 4.84 -8.08 -19.71
C ARG A 42 6.29 -8.45 -19.35
N GLU A 43 7.23 -8.30 -20.29
CA GLU A 43 8.65 -8.60 -20.02
C GLU A 43 9.21 -7.63 -18.98
N VAL A 44 8.86 -6.36 -19.08
CA VAL A 44 9.25 -5.34 -18.08
C VAL A 44 8.62 -5.65 -16.74
N MET A 45 7.36 -6.05 -16.71
CA MET A 45 6.67 -6.45 -15.48
C MET A 45 7.34 -7.65 -14.79
N ASP A 46 7.70 -8.68 -15.54
CA ASP A 46 8.40 -9.86 -15.02
C ASP A 46 9.77 -9.51 -14.47
N GLN A 47 10.50 -8.63 -15.14
CA GLN A 47 11.83 -8.18 -14.74
C GLN A 47 11.79 -7.38 -13.44
N VAL A 48 10.89 -6.42 -13.33
CA VAL A 48 10.70 -5.61 -12.11
C VAL A 48 10.19 -6.48 -10.96
N ALA A 49 9.30 -7.44 -11.22
CA ALA A 49 8.83 -8.39 -10.21
C ALA A 49 9.99 -9.19 -9.60
N ALA A 50 10.90 -9.70 -10.42
CA ALA A 50 12.07 -10.44 -9.95
C ALA A 50 13.03 -9.56 -9.11
N GLU A 51 13.23 -8.30 -9.51
CA GLU A 51 14.05 -7.35 -8.77
C GLU A 51 13.46 -7.03 -7.39
N VAL A 52 12.15 -6.73 -7.33
CA VAL A 52 11.46 -6.41 -6.07
C VAL A 52 11.40 -7.62 -5.15
N GLU A 53 11.10 -8.80 -5.68
CA GLU A 53 11.11 -10.05 -4.89
C GLU A 53 12.47 -10.28 -4.22
N LYS A 54 13.56 -10.05 -4.95
CA LYS A 54 14.92 -10.19 -4.41
C LYS A 54 15.21 -9.19 -3.28
N GLU A 55 14.66 -7.97 -3.37
CA GLU A 55 14.87 -6.92 -2.39
C GLU A 55 14.06 -7.11 -1.11
N ILE A 56 12.78 -7.47 -1.23
CA ILE A 56 11.83 -7.45 -0.11
C ILE A 56 11.22 -8.83 0.24
N GLY A 57 11.47 -9.86 -0.56
CA GLY A 57 11.00 -11.21 -0.29
C GLY A 57 9.49 -11.44 -0.50
N VAL A 58 8.79 -10.50 -1.13
CA VAL A 58 7.39 -10.67 -1.57
C VAL A 58 7.40 -11.26 -2.97
N HIS A 59 6.73 -12.38 -3.17
CA HIS A 59 6.61 -13.04 -4.47
C HIS A 59 5.45 -12.46 -5.28
N PHE A 60 5.63 -12.37 -6.61
CA PHE A 60 4.60 -11.87 -7.52
C PHE A 60 4.27 -12.91 -8.58
N ASP A 61 3.00 -13.31 -8.63
CA ASP A 61 2.43 -14.13 -9.70
C ASP A 61 1.71 -13.22 -10.69
N LEU A 62 2.05 -13.33 -11.98
CA LEU A 62 1.49 -12.53 -13.05
C LEU A 62 0.74 -13.41 -14.05
N GLU A 63 -0.54 -13.11 -14.28
CA GLU A 63 -1.40 -13.76 -15.27
C GLU A 63 -1.84 -12.75 -16.33
N SER A 64 -1.50 -13.02 -17.60
CA SER A 64 -1.87 -12.16 -18.72
C SER A 64 -3.16 -12.64 -19.37
N GLU A 65 -4.01 -11.68 -19.73
CA GLU A 65 -5.23 -11.89 -20.49
C GLU A 65 -5.42 -10.73 -21.48
N ASP A 66 -5.75 -11.03 -22.73
CA ASP A 66 -6.09 -9.99 -23.69
C ASP A 66 -7.55 -9.57 -23.52
N THR A 67 -7.77 -8.27 -23.40
CA THR A 67 -9.14 -7.73 -23.37
C THR A 67 -9.78 -7.77 -24.76
N ALA A 68 -11.10 -7.64 -24.83
CA ALA A 68 -11.84 -7.55 -26.09
C ALA A 68 -11.37 -6.39 -26.99
N ALA A 69 -10.74 -5.36 -26.41
CA ALA A 69 -10.14 -4.24 -27.14
C ALA A 69 -8.70 -4.50 -27.60
N GLY A 70 -8.15 -5.70 -27.38
CA GLY A 70 -6.77 -6.05 -27.74
C GLY A 70 -5.71 -5.45 -26.82
N VAL A 71 -6.08 -5.02 -25.62
CA VAL A 71 -5.15 -4.49 -24.63
C VAL A 71 -4.71 -5.61 -23.68
N CYS A 72 -3.40 -5.73 -23.45
CA CYS A 72 -2.88 -6.69 -22.50
C CYS A 72 -3.28 -6.28 -21.07
N GLN A 73 -4.07 -7.12 -20.43
CA GLN A 73 -4.42 -7.01 -19.02
C GLN A 73 -3.60 -8.01 -18.22
N VAL A 74 -3.00 -7.58 -17.14
CA VAL A 74 -2.24 -8.45 -16.24
C VAL A 74 -2.82 -8.39 -14.83
N LYS A 75 -3.21 -9.55 -14.32
CA LYS A 75 -3.54 -9.75 -12.93
C LYS A 75 -2.27 -10.07 -12.16
N VAL A 76 -1.97 -9.28 -11.14
CA VAL A 76 -0.82 -9.47 -10.26
C VAL A 76 -1.30 -9.93 -8.89
N THR A 77 -0.74 -11.04 -8.41
CA THR A 77 -0.93 -11.51 -7.04
C THR A 77 0.39 -11.40 -6.29
N ALA A 78 0.44 -10.55 -5.28
CA ALA A 78 1.57 -10.48 -4.35
C ALA A 78 1.37 -11.46 -3.20
N VAL A 79 2.39 -12.24 -2.90
CA VAL A 79 2.39 -13.24 -1.83
C VAL A 79 3.52 -12.91 -0.86
N GLY A 80 3.15 -12.47 0.31
CA GLY A 80 4.03 -12.21 1.45
C GLY A 80 3.76 -13.19 2.58
N THR A 81 3.84 -12.69 3.80
CA THR A 81 3.54 -13.45 5.03
C THR A 81 2.62 -12.64 5.91
N GLY A 82 1.45 -13.17 6.20
CA GLY A 82 0.50 -12.54 7.13
C GLY A 82 0.95 -12.66 8.58
N SER A 83 0.52 -11.70 9.40
CA SER A 83 0.71 -11.73 10.85
C SER A 83 -0.38 -10.94 11.56
N HIS A 84 -0.45 -11.04 12.88
CA HIS A 84 -1.29 -10.15 13.66
C HIS A 84 -0.69 -8.74 13.68
N ALA A 85 -1.52 -7.71 13.53
CA ALA A 85 -1.04 -6.32 13.47
C ALA A 85 -0.32 -5.84 14.75
N ALA A 86 -0.55 -6.50 15.89
CA ALA A 86 0.22 -6.25 17.12
C ALA A 86 1.68 -6.75 17.03
N HIS A 87 1.98 -7.64 16.10
CA HIS A 87 3.31 -8.21 15.85
C HIS A 87 3.67 -8.11 14.37
N PRO A 88 3.75 -6.88 13.81
CA PRO A 88 3.95 -6.68 12.38
C PRO A 88 5.33 -7.16 11.90
N TYR A 89 6.29 -7.31 12.80
CA TYR A 89 7.63 -7.85 12.51
C TYR A 89 7.62 -9.32 12.09
N ASP A 90 6.60 -10.09 12.52
CA ASP A 90 6.48 -11.53 12.20
C ASP A 90 5.94 -11.77 10.78
N GLY A 91 5.49 -10.69 10.12
CA GLY A 91 4.95 -10.72 8.78
C GLY A 91 5.87 -10.14 7.73
N ASN A 92 5.49 -10.31 6.47
CA ASN A 92 6.02 -9.59 5.31
C ASN A 92 4.83 -9.09 4.49
N ASN A 93 4.53 -7.81 4.61
CA ASN A 93 3.28 -7.22 4.15
C ASN A 93 3.13 -7.23 2.62
N ALA A 94 2.21 -8.03 2.11
CA ALA A 94 1.95 -8.13 0.66
C ALA A 94 1.35 -6.85 0.07
N LEU A 95 0.58 -6.07 0.85
CA LEU A 95 -0.01 -4.80 0.41
C LEU A 95 1.08 -3.77 0.07
N THR A 96 1.98 -3.50 1.00
CA THR A 96 3.09 -2.56 0.77
C THR A 96 4.12 -3.12 -0.21
N GLY A 97 4.28 -4.44 -0.26
CA GLY A 97 5.09 -5.11 -1.27
C GLY A 97 4.54 -4.90 -2.69
N LEU A 98 3.24 -5.05 -2.89
CA LEU A 98 2.58 -4.81 -4.17
C LEU A 98 2.64 -3.33 -4.57
N LEU A 99 2.43 -2.40 -3.63
CA LEU A 99 2.61 -0.97 -3.90
C LEU A 99 4.05 -0.65 -4.32
N THR A 100 5.04 -1.25 -3.66
CA THR A 100 6.46 -1.10 -4.03
C THR A 100 6.72 -1.54 -5.47
N TYR A 101 6.16 -2.68 -5.85
CA TYR A 101 6.25 -3.19 -7.22
C TYR A 101 5.58 -2.26 -8.23
N LEU A 102 4.31 -1.90 -8.02
CA LEU A 102 3.52 -1.09 -8.95
C LEU A 102 4.11 0.31 -9.15
N THR A 103 4.65 0.93 -8.12
CA THR A 103 5.23 2.28 -8.22
C THR A 103 6.55 2.33 -9.00
N ARG A 104 7.15 1.20 -9.32
CA ARG A 104 8.34 1.08 -10.19
C ARG A 104 8.00 0.84 -11.66
N LEU A 105 6.72 0.68 -11.99
CA LEU A 105 6.25 0.49 -13.36
C LEU A 105 5.85 1.84 -13.98
N ASP A 106 5.99 1.95 -15.30
CA ASP A 106 5.73 3.19 -16.05
C ASP A 106 4.25 3.32 -16.44
N PHE A 107 3.41 3.64 -15.48
CA PHE A 107 2.02 4.01 -15.73
C PHE A 107 1.92 5.40 -16.36
N ALA A 108 0.87 5.64 -17.16
CA ALA A 108 0.53 6.97 -17.61
C ALA A 108 0.31 7.90 -16.41
N PRO A 109 0.79 9.15 -16.43
CA PRO A 109 0.61 10.09 -15.33
C PRO A 109 -0.89 10.29 -15.02
N CYS A 110 -1.27 10.11 -13.76
CA CYS A 110 -2.62 10.34 -13.27
C CYS A 110 -2.61 10.59 -11.77
N GLN A 111 -3.70 11.16 -11.27
CA GLN A 111 -3.86 11.50 -9.86
C GLN A 111 -3.80 10.25 -8.96
N GLN A 112 -4.44 9.15 -9.37
CA GLN A 112 -4.41 7.86 -8.65
C GLN A 112 -2.97 7.41 -8.35
N MET A 113 -2.12 7.34 -9.38
CA MET A 113 -0.74 6.88 -9.22
C MET A 113 0.13 7.86 -8.41
N GLU A 114 -0.12 9.15 -8.54
CA GLU A 114 0.56 10.16 -7.73
C GLU A 114 0.26 9.98 -6.24
N VAL A 115 -1.00 9.81 -5.88
CA VAL A 115 -1.42 9.57 -4.49
C VAL A 115 -0.84 8.26 -3.96
N LEU A 116 -0.86 7.17 -4.76
CA LEU A 116 -0.29 5.89 -4.34
C LEU A 116 1.22 5.96 -4.10
N LYS A 117 1.97 6.65 -4.94
CA LYS A 117 3.41 6.89 -4.74
C LYS A 117 3.68 7.67 -3.45
N ASN A 118 2.91 8.72 -3.22
CA ASN A 118 3.04 9.54 -2.01
C ASN A 118 2.65 8.75 -0.75
N LEU A 119 1.60 7.94 -0.83
CA LEU A 119 1.18 7.05 0.28
C LEU A 119 2.27 6.05 0.64
N LEU A 120 2.90 5.44 -0.35
CA LEU A 120 4.03 4.52 -0.12
C LEU A 120 5.24 5.25 0.50
N THR A 121 5.45 6.51 0.21
CA THR A 121 6.49 7.33 0.85
C THR A 121 6.22 7.54 2.33
N LEU A 122 4.95 7.69 2.72
CA LEU A 122 4.53 7.85 4.12
C LEU A 122 4.53 6.52 4.88
N ILE A 123 4.16 5.42 4.23
CA ILE A 123 4.12 4.09 4.83
C ILE A 123 4.87 3.12 3.92
N PRO A 124 6.21 3.21 3.85
CA PRO A 124 7.00 2.34 2.97
C PRO A 124 7.02 0.91 3.48
N HIS A 125 7.32 -0.03 2.57
CA HIS A 125 7.48 -1.43 2.93
C HIS A 125 8.56 -1.61 4.01
N GLY A 126 8.20 -2.32 5.07
CA GLY A 126 9.09 -2.56 6.21
C GLY A 126 9.06 -1.49 7.31
N ASP A 127 8.40 -0.36 7.11
CA ASP A 127 8.17 0.61 8.20
C ASP A 127 6.97 0.17 9.05
N VAL A 128 7.25 -0.55 10.10
CA VAL A 128 6.24 -1.07 11.05
C VAL A 128 6.10 -0.22 12.32
N ASN A 129 6.73 0.95 12.35
CA ASN A 129 6.72 1.87 13.50
C ASN A 129 6.21 3.27 13.15
N GLY A 130 5.88 3.54 11.89
CA GLY A 130 5.45 4.86 11.45
C GLY A 130 6.55 5.92 11.45
N LYS A 131 7.79 5.54 11.15
CA LYS A 131 8.94 6.46 11.08
C LYS A 131 8.73 7.54 10.04
N ASN A 132 8.30 7.16 8.85
CA ASN A 132 8.07 8.08 7.75
C ASN A 132 6.81 8.95 7.95
N LEU A 133 5.84 8.45 8.71
CA LEU A 133 4.71 9.25 9.18
C LEU A 133 5.10 10.25 10.28
N GLY A 134 6.26 10.08 10.90
CA GLY A 134 6.73 10.95 11.97
C GLY A 134 6.09 10.66 13.33
N VAL A 135 5.59 9.43 13.55
CA VAL A 135 4.91 9.03 14.80
C VAL A 135 5.64 7.92 15.55
N ALA A 136 6.80 7.51 15.09
CA ALA A 136 7.61 6.51 15.80
C ALA A 136 7.99 7.02 17.20
N MET A 137 7.63 6.27 18.21
CA MET A 137 7.91 6.57 19.61
C MET A 137 7.91 5.31 20.45
N GLU A 138 8.51 5.39 21.62
CA GLU A 138 8.56 4.29 22.59
C GLU A 138 8.55 4.83 24.02
N ASP A 139 8.11 4.01 24.96
CA ASP A 139 8.30 4.24 26.38
C ASP A 139 8.70 2.94 27.12
N GLU A 140 9.26 3.10 28.33
CA GLU A 140 9.79 1.97 29.11
C GLU A 140 8.72 1.00 29.60
N ILE A 141 7.44 1.41 29.62
CA ILE A 141 6.33 0.62 30.17
C ILE A 141 5.62 -0.15 29.10
N SER A 142 5.25 0.51 27.99
CA SER A 142 4.41 -0.06 26.95
C SER A 142 5.17 -0.40 25.65
N GLY A 143 6.46 -0.08 25.57
CA GLY A 143 7.29 -0.36 24.41
C GLY A 143 7.08 0.62 23.26
N GLU A 144 7.37 0.18 22.05
CA GLU A 144 7.32 1.00 20.85
C GLU A 144 5.94 1.05 20.19
N LEU A 145 5.69 2.14 19.46
CA LEU A 145 4.57 2.22 18.56
C LEU A 145 4.75 1.21 17.41
N THR A 146 3.70 0.42 17.15
CA THR A 146 3.63 -0.44 15.97
C THR A 146 2.56 0.05 15.00
N LEU A 147 2.80 -0.15 13.70
CA LEU A 147 1.91 0.22 12.63
C LEU A 147 1.84 -0.89 11.59
N ALA A 148 0.63 -1.33 11.26
CA ALA A 148 0.36 -2.30 10.22
C ALA A 148 -0.57 -1.69 9.18
N PHE A 149 -0.10 -1.49 7.95
CA PHE A 149 -0.96 -1.11 6.83
C PHE A 149 -1.75 -2.36 6.39
N SER A 150 -3.03 -2.39 6.72
CA SER A 150 -3.82 -3.63 6.75
C SER A 150 -4.82 -3.75 5.62
N ILE A 151 -5.39 -2.65 5.14
CA ILE A 151 -6.45 -2.65 4.12
C ILE A 151 -6.18 -1.54 3.11
N LEU A 152 -6.32 -1.87 1.82
CA LEU A 152 -6.32 -0.91 0.73
C LEU A 152 -7.15 -1.42 -0.44
N HIS A 153 -8.14 -0.64 -0.84
CA HIS A 153 -8.94 -0.85 -2.03
C HIS A 153 -8.84 0.38 -2.92
N VAL A 154 -8.48 0.19 -4.18
CA VAL A 154 -8.31 1.27 -5.14
C VAL A 154 -9.05 0.94 -6.43
N THR A 155 -9.83 1.89 -6.91
CA THR A 155 -10.46 1.88 -8.24
C THR A 155 -9.91 3.05 -9.08
N ALA A 156 -10.47 3.26 -10.26
CA ALA A 156 -10.05 4.38 -11.12
C ALA A 156 -10.36 5.75 -10.51
N ASP A 157 -11.36 5.85 -9.63
CA ASP A 157 -11.91 7.10 -9.11
C ASP A 157 -11.81 7.26 -7.59
N GLN A 158 -11.45 6.22 -6.85
CA GLN A 158 -11.38 6.30 -5.39
C GLN A 158 -10.36 5.35 -4.76
N LEU A 159 -10.00 5.69 -3.56
CA LEU A 159 -9.15 4.88 -2.67
C LEU A 159 -9.79 4.85 -1.29
N GLU A 160 -9.77 3.68 -0.67
CA GLU A 160 -10.16 3.46 0.72
C GLU A 160 -9.11 2.58 1.39
N GLY A 161 -8.63 2.96 2.55
CA GLY A 161 -7.62 2.19 3.26
C GLY A 161 -7.72 2.31 4.77
N SER A 162 -7.03 1.39 5.46
CA SER A 162 -6.95 1.37 6.92
C SER A 162 -5.61 0.82 7.39
N PHE A 163 -5.18 1.28 8.54
CA PHE A 163 -4.06 0.72 9.28
C PHE A 163 -4.41 0.52 10.76
N ASP A 164 -3.80 -0.48 11.38
CA ASP A 164 -3.80 -0.68 12.84
C ASP A 164 -2.52 -0.08 13.41
N SER A 165 -2.65 0.70 14.47
CA SER A 165 -1.51 1.19 15.24
C SER A 165 -1.71 0.89 16.71
N ARG A 166 -0.68 0.34 17.34
CA ARG A 166 -0.59 0.14 18.78
C ARG A 166 0.32 1.23 19.31
N CYS A 167 -0.29 2.13 20.09
CA CYS A 167 0.38 3.33 20.55
C CYS A 167 0.83 3.18 22.01
N PRO A 168 2.07 3.57 22.35
CA PRO A 168 2.55 3.54 23.72
C PRO A 168 1.83 4.58 24.60
N ILE A 169 2.00 4.48 25.92
CA ILE A 169 1.33 5.37 26.89
C ILE A 169 1.74 6.84 26.70
N CYS A 170 2.93 7.09 26.19
CA CYS A 170 3.40 8.46 25.88
C CYS A 170 2.72 9.09 24.66
N SER A 171 1.90 8.33 23.93
CA SER A 171 1.15 8.83 22.78
C SER A 171 -0.09 9.62 23.19
N ASN A 172 -0.48 10.57 22.35
CA ASN A 172 -1.69 11.35 22.50
C ASN A 172 -2.19 11.86 21.16
N GLU A 173 -3.32 12.55 21.16
CA GLU A 173 -3.91 13.11 19.94
C GLU A 173 -2.94 14.05 19.19
N ASP A 174 -2.19 14.87 19.91
CA ASP A 174 -1.31 15.87 19.28
C ASP A 174 -0.08 15.26 18.62
N ASN A 175 0.52 14.23 19.23
CA ASN A 175 1.76 13.64 18.73
C ASN A 175 1.56 12.43 17.78
N VAL A 176 0.33 11.91 17.64
CA VAL A 176 0.01 10.82 16.72
C VAL A 176 -1.10 11.23 15.76
N LEU A 177 -2.33 11.39 16.23
CA LEU A 177 -3.50 11.55 15.33
C LEU A 177 -3.40 12.81 14.46
N LYS A 178 -3.10 13.96 15.04
CA LYS A 178 -2.96 15.22 14.29
C LYS A 178 -1.80 15.18 13.31
N VAL A 179 -0.69 14.52 13.67
CA VAL A 179 0.47 14.38 12.78
C VAL A 179 0.11 13.53 11.56
N VAL A 180 -0.53 12.37 11.77
CA VAL A 180 -0.92 11.48 10.66
C VAL A 180 -1.95 12.17 9.77
N LYS A 181 -3.00 12.77 10.33
CA LYS A 181 -4.02 13.51 9.56
C LYS A 181 -3.42 14.61 8.70
N ALA A 182 -2.49 15.39 9.26
CA ALA A 182 -1.81 16.46 8.52
C ALA A 182 -0.99 15.92 7.34
N LYS A 183 -0.23 14.85 7.55
CA LYS A 183 0.57 14.23 6.48
C LYS A 183 -0.28 13.59 5.39
N MET A 184 -1.37 12.93 5.76
CA MET A 184 -2.32 12.37 4.79
C MET A 184 -3.00 13.48 3.97
N ALA A 185 -3.40 14.57 4.60
CA ALA A 185 -4.01 15.72 3.92
C ALA A 185 -3.07 16.38 2.89
N GLU A 186 -1.76 16.44 3.17
CA GLU A 186 -0.75 16.96 2.23
C GLU A 186 -0.69 16.19 0.90
N ILE A 187 -1.05 14.92 0.90
CA ILE A 187 -1.05 14.07 -0.29
C ILE A 187 -2.47 13.83 -0.88
N GLY A 188 -3.47 14.57 -0.41
CA GLY A 188 -4.84 14.50 -0.91
C GLY A 188 -5.67 13.36 -0.34
N ILE A 189 -5.28 12.82 0.81
CA ILE A 189 -6.02 11.76 1.53
C ILE A 189 -6.72 12.37 2.74
N ASP A 190 -8.02 12.08 2.86
CA ASP A 190 -8.84 12.43 4.01
C ASP A 190 -8.86 11.28 5.01
N MET A 191 -8.65 11.59 6.28
CA MET A 191 -8.56 10.60 7.35
C MET A 191 -9.53 10.93 8.48
N ASP A 192 -10.34 9.96 8.88
CA ASP A 192 -11.28 10.03 10.01
C ASP A 192 -10.56 9.98 11.37
#